data_624d7134fa3cdf1d38efef3c6131797b
#
_entry.id   624d7134fa3cdf1d38efef3c6131797b
#
_cell.length_a   1.000
_cell.length_b   1.000
_cell.length_c   1.000
_cell.angle_alpha   90.00
_cell.angle_beta   90.00
_cell.angle_gamma   90.00
#
_symmetry.space_group_name_H-M   'P 1'
#
loop_
_entity.id
_entity.type
_entity.pdbx_description
1 polymer ?
#
loop_
_entity_poly.entity_id
_entity_poly.type
_entity_poly.pdbx_seq_one_letter_code
_entity_poly.pdbx_strand_id
1 'polypeptide(L)'
;RELVQPLSAKESQDVFLMDALGRVLAQDVVSPISVPAHNNSAMDGFAFNAAQLRPDQPLALRVVGTALAGKAWQGKVNAGECLKIMTGAILPDGLDTVVPQEFCQIDSTHDVTTITIAPNILKAGDNRRLLGEDLMQGQPALKAGQHLTPAALGLVASLGLPDVRVHRRLRVAYFSTGDEVLSLGETPREGAVYDSNRYTVFGLLTRMGCEVIDMGV
;
A
#
# COMPACT_ATOMS: atom_id res chain seq x y z
N ARG A 1 -33.06 -9.36 -14.91
CA ARG A 1 -32.32 -8.32 -14.15
C ARG A 1 -33.19 -7.65 -13.09
N GLU A 2 -34.49 -7.56 -13.27
CA GLU A 2 -35.43 -6.95 -12.30
C GLU A 2 -35.57 -7.71 -10.97
N LEU A 3 -35.24 -9.01 -10.95
CA LEU A 3 -35.33 -9.88 -9.76
C LEU A 3 -34.06 -9.83 -8.88
N VAL A 4 -32.96 -9.26 -9.37
CA VAL A 4 -31.70 -9.21 -8.63
C VAL A 4 -31.48 -7.80 -8.10
N GLN A 5 -31.48 -7.65 -6.79
CA GLN A 5 -31.17 -6.39 -6.12
C GLN A 5 -29.75 -6.45 -5.55
N PRO A 6 -28.93 -5.39 -5.76
CA PRO A 6 -27.63 -5.29 -5.13
C PRO A 6 -27.75 -5.31 -3.60
N LEU A 7 -26.72 -5.82 -2.92
CA LEU A 7 -26.61 -5.68 -1.46
C LEU A 7 -26.59 -4.20 -1.09
N SER A 8 -27.41 -3.83 -0.10
CA SER A 8 -27.42 -2.47 0.44
C SER A 8 -26.22 -2.22 1.36
N ALA A 9 -25.87 -0.94 1.59
CA ALA A 9 -24.84 -0.59 2.56
C ALA A 9 -25.17 -1.05 3.99
N LYS A 10 -26.46 -1.28 4.30
CA LYS A 10 -26.92 -1.84 5.60
C LYS A 10 -26.53 -3.30 5.79
N GLU A 11 -26.21 -4.01 4.71
CA GLU A 11 -25.76 -5.40 4.72
C GLU A 11 -24.24 -5.48 4.68
N SER A 12 -23.59 -4.63 5.49
CA SER A 12 -22.16 -4.54 5.63
C SER A 12 -21.69 -4.93 7.03
N GLN A 13 -20.42 -5.28 7.15
CA GLN A 13 -19.80 -5.67 8.41
C GLN A 13 -18.33 -5.19 8.41
N ASP A 14 -17.81 -4.90 9.60
CA ASP A 14 -16.40 -4.65 9.78
C ASP A 14 -15.67 -5.99 9.95
N VAL A 15 -14.57 -6.15 9.25
CA VAL A 15 -13.73 -7.35 9.31
C VAL A 15 -12.27 -6.94 9.46
N PHE A 16 -11.50 -7.74 10.19
CA PHE A 16 -10.06 -7.56 10.26
C PHE A 16 -9.44 -7.66 8.86
N LEU A 17 -8.40 -6.89 8.63
CA LEU A 17 -7.76 -6.81 7.31
C LEU A 17 -7.30 -8.18 6.80
N MET A 18 -6.86 -9.08 7.69
CA MET A 18 -6.48 -10.45 7.32
C MET A 18 -7.64 -11.29 6.77
N ASP A 19 -8.88 -10.98 7.17
CA ASP A 19 -10.11 -11.68 6.74
C ASP A 19 -10.79 -11.00 5.55
N ALA A 20 -10.20 -9.87 5.08
CA ALA A 20 -10.81 -9.04 4.06
C ALA A 20 -10.46 -9.46 2.62
N LEU A 21 -9.52 -10.38 2.42
CA LEU A 21 -9.14 -10.84 1.08
C LEU A 21 -10.35 -11.39 0.32
N GLY A 22 -10.53 -10.92 -0.92
CA GLY A 22 -11.63 -11.35 -1.76
C GLY A 22 -13.01 -10.82 -1.34
N ARG A 23 -13.07 -9.88 -0.39
CA ARG A 23 -14.31 -9.18 -0.02
C ARG A 23 -14.49 -7.92 -0.89
N VAL A 24 -15.70 -7.39 -0.87
CA VAL A 24 -16.07 -6.16 -1.59
C VAL A 24 -16.28 -5.05 -0.57
N LEU A 25 -15.62 -3.91 -0.77
CA LEU A 25 -15.76 -2.73 0.11
C LEU A 25 -17.19 -2.19 0.09
N ALA A 26 -17.75 -1.95 1.26
CA ALA A 26 -19.06 -1.34 1.44
C ALA A 26 -19.00 0.19 1.56
N GLN A 27 -17.80 0.74 1.80
CA GLN A 27 -17.54 2.18 1.86
C GLN A 27 -16.12 2.50 1.39
N ASP A 28 -15.87 3.77 1.07
CA ASP A 28 -14.53 4.24 0.73
C ASP A 28 -13.57 4.03 1.91
N VAL A 29 -12.34 3.60 1.61
CA VAL A 29 -11.24 3.64 2.57
C VAL A 29 -10.55 4.98 2.43
N VAL A 30 -10.79 5.85 3.40
CA VAL A 30 -10.21 7.20 3.43
C VAL A 30 -8.89 7.15 4.20
N SER A 31 -7.84 7.72 3.64
CA SER A 31 -6.53 7.73 4.27
C SER A 31 -6.51 8.59 5.54
N PRO A 32 -6.14 8.04 6.71
CA PRO A 32 -5.99 8.80 7.94
C PRO A 32 -4.68 9.59 8.00
N ILE A 33 -3.75 9.34 7.09
CA ILE A 33 -2.42 9.96 7.01
C ILE A 33 -2.10 10.37 5.58
N SER A 34 -1.15 11.27 5.41
CA SER A 34 -0.52 11.50 4.10
C SER A 34 0.55 10.44 3.83
N VAL A 35 0.77 10.07 2.56
CA VAL A 35 1.80 9.12 2.14
C VAL A 35 2.67 9.78 1.07
N PRO A 36 3.96 9.99 1.34
CA PRO A 36 4.62 9.87 2.64
C PRO A 36 4.10 10.90 3.65
N ALA A 37 4.26 10.60 4.96
CA ALA A 37 3.77 11.45 6.05
C ALA A 37 4.59 12.75 6.26
N HIS A 38 5.78 12.82 5.67
CA HIS A 38 6.71 13.95 5.72
C HIS A 38 7.48 14.05 4.42
N ASN A 39 8.05 15.22 4.13
CA ASN A 39 9.08 15.30 3.11
C ASN A 39 10.24 14.39 3.52
N ASN A 40 10.66 13.49 2.66
CA ASN A 40 11.71 12.53 2.97
C ASN A 40 12.68 12.34 1.80
N SER A 41 13.78 11.65 2.07
CA SER A 41 14.77 11.32 1.04
C SER A 41 14.32 10.12 0.21
N ALA A 42 14.43 10.22 -1.10
CA ALA A 42 14.24 9.10 -2.02
C ALA A 42 15.49 8.21 -2.15
N MET A 43 16.66 8.70 -1.67
CA MET A 43 17.97 8.06 -1.88
C MET A 43 18.81 8.10 -0.60
N ASP A 44 19.76 7.20 -0.51
CA ASP A 44 20.86 7.30 0.45
C ASP A 44 21.86 8.33 -0.07
N GLY A 45 22.16 9.35 0.75
CA GLY A 45 23.00 10.44 0.27
C GLY A 45 23.19 11.56 1.29
N PHE A 46 23.22 12.80 0.78
CA PHE A 46 23.44 13.99 1.60
C PHE A 46 22.39 15.05 1.27
N ALA A 47 21.64 15.47 2.30
CA ALA A 47 20.62 16.52 2.21
C ALA A 47 21.23 17.89 2.47
N PHE A 48 20.86 18.88 1.66
CA PHE A 48 21.31 20.25 1.77
C PHE A 48 20.29 21.22 1.20
N ASN A 49 20.52 22.51 1.36
CA ASN A 49 19.69 23.55 0.76
C ASN A 49 20.20 23.89 -0.64
N ALA A 50 19.39 23.69 -1.68
CA ALA A 50 19.74 23.92 -3.08
C ALA A 50 20.10 25.37 -3.41
N ALA A 51 19.73 26.36 -2.59
CA ALA A 51 20.14 27.74 -2.77
C ALA A 51 21.69 27.92 -2.73
N GLN A 52 22.41 26.90 -2.26
CA GLN A 52 23.87 26.86 -2.25
C GLN A 52 24.49 26.43 -3.59
N LEU A 53 23.72 25.80 -4.47
CA LEU A 53 24.17 25.42 -5.81
C LEU A 53 24.54 26.65 -6.62
N ARG A 54 25.64 26.56 -7.35
CA ARG A 54 26.09 27.58 -8.29
C ARG A 54 26.29 26.93 -9.65
N PRO A 55 25.85 27.56 -10.74
CA PRO A 55 26.18 27.10 -12.07
C PRO A 55 27.69 26.99 -12.24
N ASP A 56 28.15 25.94 -12.87
CA ASP A 56 29.53 25.72 -13.28
C ASP A 56 30.59 25.73 -12.16
N GLN A 57 30.15 25.64 -10.89
CA GLN A 57 31.07 25.56 -9.74
C GLN A 57 30.78 24.34 -8.88
N PRO A 58 31.79 23.58 -8.44
CA PRO A 58 31.59 22.52 -7.48
C PRO A 58 31.15 23.09 -6.13
N LEU A 59 30.29 22.34 -5.42
CA LEU A 59 29.81 22.69 -4.09
C LEU A 59 30.46 21.77 -3.05
N ALA A 60 31.24 22.35 -2.15
CA ALA A 60 31.80 21.62 -0.99
C ALA A 60 30.95 21.87 0.25
N LEU A 61 30.56 20.80 0.98
CA LEU A 61 29.72 20.87 2.15
C LEU A 61 30.29 19.98 3.27
N ARG A 62 30.26 20.50 4.51
CA ARG A 62 30.63 19.74 5.71
C ARG A 62 29.44 18.90 6.20
N VAL A 63 29.68 17.63 6.49
CA VAL A 63 28.68 16.74 7.05
C VAL A 63 28.58 16.98 8.56
N VAL A 64 27.36 17.33 9.06
CA VAL A 64 27.16 17.71 10.48
C VAL A 64 26.40 16.65 11.28
N GLY A 65 25.97 15.57 10.64
CA GLY A 65 25.26 14.49 11.31
C GLY A 65 24.65 13.49 10.33
N THR A 66 23.82 12.60 10.86
CA THR A 66 23.14 11.57 10.06
C THR A 66 21.67 11.48 10.44
N ALA A 67 20.78 11.59 9.46
CA ALA A 67 19.35 11.32 9.58
C ALA A 67 19.05 9.88 9.17
N LEU A 68 18.42 9.13 10.05
CA LEU A 68 18.02 7.75 9.82
C LEU A 68 16.49 7.66 9.64
N ALA A 69 16.03 6.68 8.87
CA ALA A 69 14.61 6.38 8.77
C ALA A 69 14.03 6.01 10.17
N GLY A 70 12.79 6.43 10.41
CA GLY A 70 12.09 6.17 11.68
C GLY A 70 12.44 7.10 12.83
N LYS A 71 13.41 8.03 12.66
CA LYS A 71 13.77 9.01 13.69
C LYS A 71 14.06 10.36 13.07
N ALA A 72 13.30 11.38 13.46
CA ALA A 72 13.59 12.75 13.05
C ALA A 72 14.95 13.22 13.61
N TRP A 73 15.80 13.74 12.75
CA TRP A 73 17.07 14.32 13.18
C TRP A 73 16.82 15.63 13.93
N GLN A 74 17.53 15.81 15.06
CA GLN A 74 17.42 16.99 15.90
C GLN A 74 18.71 17.79 15.78
N GLY A 75 18.63 18.99 15.21
CA GLY A 75 19.77 19.85 15.03
C GLY A 75 19.49 20.93 14.01
N LYS A 76 20.55 21.68 13.65
CA LYS A 76 20.49 22.73 12.65
C LYS A 76 21.60 22.51 11.62
N VAL A 77 21.25 22.64 10.35
CA VAL A 77 22.18 22.60 9.23
C VAL A 77 22.31 24.04 8.71
N ASN A 78 23.51 24.58 8.75
CA ASN A 78 23.80 25.97 8.33
C ASN A 78 24.26 25.99 6.87
N ALA A 79 24.49 27.19 6.33
CA ALA A 79 25.13 27.36 5.04
C ALA A 79 26.53 26.73 5.06
N GLY A 80 26.96 26.05 3.98
CA GLY A 80 28.18 25.26 3.89
C GLY A 80 28.14 23.90 4.57
N GLU A 81 26.99 23.49 5.06
CA GLU A 81 26.78 22.20 5.73
C GLU A 81 25.76 21.32 5.01
N CYS A 82 25.86 20.03 5.22
CA CYS A 82 24.88 19.03 4.78
C CYS A 82 24.68 17.97 5.85
N LEU A 83 23.61 17.20 5.69
CA LEU A 83 23.26 16.10 6.57
C LEU A 83 23.33 14.79 5.77
N LYS A 84 24.10 13.81 6.23
CA LYS A 84 24.00 12.46 5.69
C LYS A 84 22.57 11.95 5.94
N ILE A 85 21.91 11.41 4.93
CA ILE A 85 20.52 11.01 5.01
C ILE A 85 20.30 9.65 4.34
N MET A 86 19.47 8.82 4.98
CA MET A 86 19.11 7.52 4.44
C MET A 86 17.73 7.60 3.77
N THR A 87 17.49 6.73 2.82
CA THR A 87 16.19 6.58 2.14
C THR A 87 15.05 6.47 3.15
N GLY A 88 14.00 7.25 2.94
CA GLY A 88 12.84 7.31 3.84
C GLY A 88 13.05 8.17 5.09
N ALA A 89 14.25 8.67 5.37
CA ALA A 89 14.48 9.59 6.48
C ALA A 89 13.86 10.97 6.19
N ILE A 90 13.29 11.57 7.24
CA ILE A 90 12.67 12.91 7.16
C ILE A 90 13.72 13.95 6.80
N LEU A 91 13.43 14.79 5.80
CA LEU A 91 14.23 15.98 5.52
C LEU A 91 13.96 17.03 6.61
N PRO A 92 14.99 17.50 7.31
CA PRO A 92 14.86 18.64 8.22
C PRO A 92 14.44 19.92 7.50
N ASP A 93 13.76 20.80 8.23
CA ASP A 93 13.37 22.11 7.72
C ASP A 93 14.56 22.89 7.18
N GLY A 94 14.35 23.53 6.04
CA GLY A 94 15.40 24.30 5.35
C GLY A 94 16.28 23.50 4.40
N LEU A 95 16.16 22.16 4.39
CA LEU A 95 16.80 21.30 3.39
C LEU A 95 15.74 20.85 2.37
N ASP A 96 16.11 20.87 1.10
CA ASP A 96 15.15 20.63 0.02
C ASP A 96 15.66 19.73 -1.11
N THR A 97 16.95 19.34 -1.06
CA THR A 97 17.61 18.57 -2.12
C THR A 97 18.52 17.52 -1.52
N VAL A 98 18.57 16.35 -2.15
CA VAL A 98 19.45 15.25 -1.76
C VAL A 98 20.34 14.87 -2.93
N VAL A 99 21.65 14.83 -2.69
CA VAL A 99 22.61 14.24 -3.62
C VAL A 99 22.84 12.78 -3.22
N PRO A 100 22.66 11.79 -4.13
CA PRO A 100 23.06 10.42 -3.87
C PRO A 100 24.57 10.34 -3.54
N GLN A 101 24.92 9.45 -2.61
CA GLN A 101 26.30 9.33 -2.17
C GLN A 101 27.26 8.96 -3.31
N GLU A 102 26.80 8.25 -4.33
CA GLU A 102 27.57 7.83 -5.50
C GLU A 102 28.00 8.99 -6.39
N PHE A 103 27.33 10.15 -6.25
CA PHE A 103 27.62 11.36 -7.04
C PHE A 103 28.47 12.39 -6.26
N CYS A 104 28.95 12.00 -5.07
CA CYS A 104 29.80 12.83 -4.24
C CYS A 104 31.22 12.30 -4.19
N GLN A 105 32.19 13.23 -4.20
CA GLN A 105 33.53 12.96 -3.70
C GLN A 105 33.51 13.18 -2.19
N ILE A 106 33.84 12.15 -1.41
CA ILE A 106 33.84 12.21 0.06
C ILE A 106 35.27 12.24 0.56
N ASP A 107 35.60 13.22 1.37
CA ASP A 107 36.88 13.35 2.07
C ASP A 107 36.61 13.33 3.58
N SER A 108 37.34 12.48 4.31
CA SER A 108 37.24 12.37 5.76
C SER A 108 38.65 12.54 6.36
N THR A 109 38.92 13.75 6.80
CA THR A 109 40.22 14.12 7.35
C THR A 109 40.00 14.68 8.76
N HIS A 110 40.75 14.19 9.77
CA HIS A 110 40.73 14.69 11.15
C HIS A 110 39.33 14.80 11.77
N ASP A 111 38.52 13.73 11.71
CA ASP A 111 37.13 13.67 12.23
C ASP A 111 36.12 14.60 11.54
N VAL A 112 36.53 15.28 10.48
CA VAL A 112 35.62 16.10 9.66
C VAL A 112 35.37 15.40 8.33
N THR A 113 34.11 15.13 8.03
CA THR A 113 33.71 14.64 6.71
C THR A 113 33.20 15.79 5.87
N THR A 114 33.76 15.93 4.67
CA THR A 114 33.34 16.90 3.67
C THR A 114 32.95 16.17 2.39
N ILE A 115 31.89 16.63 1.74
CA ILE A 115 31.53 16.15 0.40
C ILE A 115 31.74 17.24 -0.63
N THR A 116 32.07 16.85 -1.85
CA THR A 116 32.12 17.74 -3.00
C THR A 116 31.19 17.24 -4.08
N ILE A 117 30.27 18.10 -4.51
CA ILE A 117 29.25 17.87 -5.54
C ILE A 117 29.71 18.53 -6.81
N ALA A 118 29.80 17.80 -7.92
CA ALA A 118 30.18 18.37 -9.22
C ALA A 118 29.06 19.33 -9.73
N PRO A 119 29.43 20.34 -10.53
CA PRO A 119 28.45 21.28 -11.07
C PRO A 119 27.46 20.59 -12.02
N ASN A 120 26.26 21.15 -12.11
CA ASN A 120 25.21 20.78 -13.08
C ASN A 120 24.67 19.34 -13.00
N ILE A 121 24.97 18.59 -11.92
CA ILE A 121 24.44 17.20 -11.75
C ILE A 121 23.12 17.14 -11.01
N LEU A 122 22.68 18.23 -10.37
CA LEU A 122 21.46 18.31 -9.57
C LEU A 122 20.71 19.60 -9.80
N LYS A 123 19.40 19.52 -9.58
CA LYS A 123 18.49 20.66 -9.51
C LYS A 123 17.87 20.75 -8.12
N ALA A 124 17.37 21.92 -7.78
CA ALA A 124 16.61 22.12 -6.55
C ALA A 124 15.41 21.16 -6.48
N GLY A 125 15.27 20.47 -5.36
CA GLY A 125 14.21 19.52 -5.12
C GLY A 125 14.52 18.08 -5.56
N ASP A 126 15.65 17.83 -6.20
CA ASP A 126 16.01 16.47 -6.65
C ASP A 126 16.13 15.50 -5.47
N ASN A 127 15.66 14.26 -5.71
CA ASN A 127 15.66 13.14 -4.78
C ASN A 127 14.95 13.40 -3.45
N ARG A 128 14.04 14.38 -3.43
CA ARG A 128 13.11 14.62 -2.33
C ARG A 128 11.74 14.11 -2.70
N ARG A 129 11.14 13.33 -1.82
CA ARG A 129 9.72 12.97 -1.87
C ARG A 129 8.92 13.98 -1.05
N LEU A 130 7.83 14.47 -1.62
CA LEU A 130 6.98 15.45 -0.94
C LEU A 130 5.95 14.76 -0.05
N LEU A 131 5.61 15.39 1.07
CA LEU A 131 4.48 14.99 1.90
C LEU A 131 3.24 14.81 1.03
N GLY A 132 2.63 13.63 1.11
CA GLY A 132 1.36 13.32 0.45
C GLY A 132 1.42 13.20 -1.06
N GLU A 133 2.61 13.08 -1.67
CA GLU A 133 2.72 12.98 -3.15
C GLU A 133 2.04 11.74 -3.74
N ASP A 134 1.96 10.64 -2.99
CA ASP A 134 1.22 9.44 -3.41
C ASP A 134 -0.25 9.50 -2.99
N LEU A 135 -0.52 9.98 -1.75
CA LEU A 135 -1.86 10.06 -1.20
C LEU A 135 -1.93 11.09 -0.07
N MET A 136 -2.82 12.04 -0.20
CA MET A 136 -3.06 13.03 0.86
C MET A 136 -4.03 12.49 1.91
N GLN A 137 -3.79 12.86 3.17
CA GLN A 137 -4.74 12.62 4.27
C GLN A 137 -6.15 13.12 3.89
N GLY A 138 -7.17 12.32 4.21
CA GLY A 138 -8.56 12.64 3.91
C GLY A 138 -8.99 12.28 2.48
N GLN A 139 -8.07 11.84 1.61
CA GLN A 139 -8.42 11.36 0.28
C GLN A 139 -8.74 9.86 0.30
N PRO A 140 -9.65 9.40 -0.56
CA PRO A 140 -9.96 7.99 -0.67
C PRO A 140 -8.83 7.21 -1.35
N ALA A 141 -8.27 6.25 -0.62
CA ALA A 141 -7.29 5.30 -1.14
C ALA A 141 -7.94 4.19 -1.97
N LEU A 142 -9.13 3.72 -1.54
CA LEU A 142 -9.95 2.73 -2.23
C LEU A 142 -11.41 3.17 -2.19
N LYS A 143 -12.17 2.78 -3.21
CA LYS A 143 -13.58 3.13 -3.34
C LYS A 143 -14.52 1.99 -2.94
N ALA A 144 -15.70 2.35 -2.44
CA ALA A 144 -16.80 1.40 -2.25
C ALA A 144 -17.07 0.64 -3.55
N GLY A 145 -17.40 -0.64 -3.43
CA GLY A 145 -17.61 -1.54 -4.55
C GLY A 145 -16.33 -2.19 -5.10
N GLN A 146 -15.15 -1.76 -4.67
CA GLN A 146 -13.90 -2.42 -5.08
C GLN A 146 -13.72 -3.77 -4.39
N HIS A 147 -13.21 -4.73 -5.16
CA HIS A 147 -12.81 -6.04 -4.67
C HIS A 147 -11.42 -5.97 -4.04
N LEU A 148 -11.28 -6.46 -2.81
CA LEU A 148 -10.03 -6.42 -2.07
C LEU A 148 -9.05 -7.49 -2.56
N THR A 149 -8.09 -7.06 -3.35
CA THR A 149 -6.96 -7.85 -3.82
C THR A 149 -5.82 -7.87 -2.80
N PRO A 150 -4.79 -8.73 -2.94
CA PRO A 150 -3.59 -8.67 -2.11
C PRO A 150 -2.94 -7.28 -2.09
N ALA A 151 -2.85 -6.61 -3.24
CA ALA A 151 -2.32 -5.24 -3.33
C ALA A 151 -3.17 -4.22 -2.56
N ALA A 152 -4.51 -4.36 -2.62
CA ALA A 152 -5.42 -3.52 -1.85
C ALA A 152 -5.24 -3.70 -0.34
N LEU A 153 -5.04 -4.95 0.13
CA LEU A 153 -4.73 -5.21 1.55
C LEU A 153 -3.41 -4.54 1.96
N GLY A 154 -2.37 -4.65 1.12
CA GLY A 154 -1.08 -3.99 1.36
C GLY A 154 -1.22 -2.48 1.48
N LEU A 155 -2.02 -1.86 0.60
CA LEU A 155 -2.31 -0.43 0.66
C LEU A 155 -3.03 -0.06 1.97
N VAL A 156 -4.10 -0.78 2.34
CA VAL A 156 -4.83 -0.51 3.60
C VAL A 156 -3.91 -0.66 4.82
N ALA A 157 -3.07 -1.70 4.83
CA ALA A 157 -2.09 -1.92 5.88
C ALA A 157 -1.07 -0.78 5.99
N SER A 158 -0.60 -0.23 4.85
CA SER A 158 0.33 0.91 4.83
C SER A 158 -0.28 2.20 5.39
N LEU A 159 -1.61 2.29 5.44
CA LEU A 159 -2.34 3.39 6.06
C LEU A 159 -2.55 3.19 7.57
N GLY A 160 -2.13 2.05 8.13
CA GLY A 160 -2.28 1.71 9.55
C GLY A 160 -3.71 1.31 9.95
N LEU A 161 -4.55 0.92 9.00
CA LEU A 161 -5.93 0.53 9.25
C LEU A 161 -6.02 -0.98 9.54
N PRO A 162 -6.49 -1.39 10.73
CA PRO A 162 -6.54 -2.80 11.12
C PRO A 162 -7.75 -3.56 10.55
N ASP A 163 -8.79 -2.84 10.17
CA ASP A 163 -10.05 -3.38 9.69
C ASP A 163 -10.63 -2.55 8.53
N VAL A 164 -11.60 -3.13 7.83
CA VAL A 164 -12.33 -2.47 6.74
C VAL A 164 -13.79 -2.87 6.75
N ARG A 165 -14.64 -1.97 6.27
CA ARG A 165 -16.06 -2.23 6.11
C ARG A 165 -16.34 -2.84 4.75
N VAL A 166 -16.88 -4.07 4.76
CA VAL A 166 -17.16 -4.85 3.56
C VAL A 166 -18.63 -5.28 3.51
N HIS A 167 -19.14 -5.53 2.31
CA HIS A 167 -20.43 -6.20 2.18
C HIS A 167 -20.36 -7.61 2.75
N ARG A 168 -21.46 -8.10 3.37
CA ARG A 168 -21.55 -9.49 3.76
C ARG A 168 -21.40 -10.42 2.55
N ARG A 169 -21.02 -11.66 2.76
CA ARG A 169 -21.03 -12.66 1.69
C ARG A 169 -22.47 -12.92 1.25
N LEU A 170 -22.66 -13.17 -0.04
CA LEU A 170 -23.94 -13.65 -0.54
C LEU A 170 -24.20 -15.05 0.03
N ARG A 171 -25.40 -15.25 0.57
CA ARG A 171 -25.87 -16.56 1.00
C ARG A 171 -26.64 -17.17 -0.15
N VAL A 172 -26.16 -18.30 -0.66
CA VAL A 172 -26.76 -18.99 -1.81
C VAL A 172 -27.14 -20.40 -1.38
N ALA A 173 -28.46 -20.65 -1.33
CA ALA A 173 -28.97 -21.98 -1.15
C ALA A 173 -29.16 -22.63 -2.53
N TYR A 174 -28.76 -23.87 -2.65
CA TYR A 174 -29.00 -24.66 -3.87
C TYR A 174 -29.38 -26.08 -3.51
N PHE A 175 -30.11 -26.74 -4.40
CA PHE A 175 -30.54 -28.12 -4.28
C PHE A 175 -30.62 -28.76 -5.67
N SER A 176 -30.50 -30.07 -5.72
CA SER A 176 -30.70 -30.88 -6.93
C SER A 176 -32.07 -31.49 -6.93
N THR A 177 -32.65 -31.74 -8.11
CA THR A 177 -33.93 -32.41 -8.28
C THR A 177 -33.85 -33.43 -9.41
N GLY A 178 -34.49 -34.56 -9.25
CA GLY A 178 -34.61 -35.64 -10.26
C GLY A 178 -34.64 -37.00 -9.60
N ASP A 179 -35.60 -37.82 -10.03
CA ASP A 179 -35.75 -39.20 -9.52
C ASP A 179 -34.56 -40.09 -9.89
N GLU A 180 -33.80 -39.69 -10.89
CA GLU A 180 -32.57 -40.34 -11.35
C GLU A 180 -31.32 -39.97 -10.54
N VAL A 181 -31.39 -38.91 -9.74
CA VAL A 181 -30.21 -38.35 -9.05
C VAL A 181 -29.90 -39.16 -7.79
N LEU A 182 -28.66 -39.61 -7.67
CA LEU A 182 -28.11 -40.27 -6.48
C LEU A 182 -27.13 -39.37 -5.73
N SER A 183 -27.25 -39.39 -4.41
CA SER A 183 -26.23 -38.83 -3.54
C SER A 183 -24.96 -39.69 -3.54
N LEU A 184 -23.79 -39.10 -3.19
CA LEU A 184 -22.56 -39.87 -3.06
C LEU A 184 -22.71 -40.93 -1.96
N GLY A 185 -22.25 -42.16 -2.23
CA GLY A 185 -22.31 -43.28 -1.32
C GLY A 185 -23.62 -44.13 -1.44
N GLU A 186 -24.61 -43.68 -2.19
CA GLU A 186 -25.79 -44.53 -2.51
C GLU A 186 -25.40 -45.62 -3.49
N THR A 187 -26.12 -46.77 -3.41
CA THR A 187 -25.88 -47.90 -4.32
C THR A 187 -26.36 -47.54 -5.72
N PRO A 188 -25.51 -47.75 -6.77
CA PRO A 188 -25.92 -47.53 -8.16
C PRO A 188 -27.14 -48.35 -8.52
N ARG A 189 -28.07 -47.74 -9.27
CA ARG A 189 -29.26 -48.42 -9.82
C ARG A 189 -29.42 -48.06 -11.29
N GLU A 190 -30.11 -48.92 -12.01
CA GLU A 190 -30.34 -48.72 -13.43
C GLU A 190 -31.07 -47.42 -13.71
N GLY A 191 -30.60 -46.65 -14.68
CA GLY A 191 -31.14 -45.35 -15.06
C GLY A 191 -30.77 -44.18 -14.12
N ALA A 192 -30.05 -44.43 -13.04
CA ALA A 192 -29.67 -43.37 -12.11
C ALA A 192 -28.23 -42.84 -12.38
N VAL A 193 -27.97 -41.60 -11.98
CA VAL A 193 -26.68 -40.91 -12.12
C VAL A 193 -26.32 -40.21 -10.80
N TYR A 194 -25.01 -40.19 -10.48
CA TYR A 194 -24.55 -39.42 -9.32
C TYR A 194 -24.54 -37.94 -9.61
N ASP A 195 -24.92 -37.15 -8.60
CA ASP A 195 -25.05 -35.70 -8.65
C ASP A 195 -23.69 -34.99 -8.75
N SER A 196 -23.08 -35.02 -9.90
CA SER A 196 -21.82 -34.30 -10.14
C SER A 196 -21.98 -32.79 -10.22
N ASN A 197 -23.17 -32.31 -10.67
CA ASN A 197 -23.47 -30.89 -10.82
C ASN A 197 -23.47 -30.17 -9.47
N ARG A 198 -23.99 -30.82 -8.43
CA ARG A 198 -24.00 -30.30 -7.07
C ARG A 198 -22.59 -29.86 -6.60
N TYR A 199 -21.60 -30.69 -6.81
CA TYR A 199 -20.22 -30.41 -6.41
C TYR A 199 -19.56 -29.37 -7.30
N THR A 200 -19.89 -29.34 -8.58
CA THR A 200 -19.42 -28.30 -9.51
C THR A 200 -19.97 -26.93 -9.11
N VAL A 201 -21.27 -26.83 -8.83
CA VAL A 201 -21.92 -25.58 -8.40
C VAL A 201 -21.38 -25.13 -7.03
N PHE A 202 -21.23 -26.06 -6.07
CA PHE A 202 -20.60 -25.78 -4.79
C PHE A 202 -19.22 -25.14 -4.96
N GLY A 203 -18.35 -25.74 -5.78
CA GLY A 203 -17.02 -25.24 -6.03
C GLY A 203 -17.01 -23.84 -6.67
N LEU A 204 -17.90 -23.59 -7.63
CA LEU A 204 -18.04 -22.28 -8.27
C LEU A 204 -18.50 -21.21 -7.28
N LEU A 205 -19.54 -21.47 -6.50
CA LEU A 205 -20.07 -20.53 -5.51
C LEU A 205 -19.04 -20.22 -4.42
N THR A 206 -18.33 -21.24 -3.93
CA THR A 206 -17.25 -21.08 -2.95
C THR A 206 -16.13 -20.21 -3.51
N ARG A 207 -15.71 -20.47 -4.75
CA ARG A 207 -14.68 -19.66 -5.43
C ARG A 207 -15.11 -18.21 -5.65
N MET A 208 -16.42 -17.97 -5.84
CA MET A 208 -17.01 -16.62 -5.92
C MET A 208 -17.14 -15.94 -4.55
N GLY A 209 -16.74 -16.61 -3.47
CA GLY A 209 -16.79 -16.08 -2.11
C GLY A 209 -18.17 -16.08 -1.47
N CYS A 210 -19.13 -16.87 -1.99
CA CYS A 210 -20.45 -17.03 -1.39
C CYS A 210 -20.40 -17.88 -0.10
N GLU A 211 -21.33 -17.64 0.79
CA GLU A 211 -21.73 -18.57 1.85
C GLU A 211 -22.72 -19.58 1.25
N VAL A 212 -22.26 -20.80 1.05
CA VAL A 212 -23.05 -21.82 0.33
C VAL A 212 -23.87 -22.63 1.32
N ILE A 213 -25.17 -22.72 1.07
CA ILE A 213 -26.12 -23.54 1.82
C ILE A 213 -26.53 -24.69 0.90
N ASP A 214 -26.02 -25.89 1.17
CA ASP A 214 -26.34 -27.08 0.43
C ASP A 214 -27.60 -27.73 1.02
N MET A 215 -28.66 -27.79 0.25
CA MET A 215 -29.96 -28.33 0.68
C MET A 215 -30.18 -29.79 0.27
N GLY A 216 -29.21 -30.38 -0.43
CA GLY A 216 -29.31 -31.81 -0.83
C GLY A 216 -30.02 -32.04 -2.17
N VAL A 217 -30.59 -33.22 -2.28
CA VAL A 217 -31.40 -33.69 -3.42
C VAL A 217 -32.87 -33.70 -3.02
#